data_c3a2f225ad45952e0fddeb818cb322c4
#
_entry.id   c3a2f225ad45952e0fddeb818cb322c4
#
_cell.length_a   1.000
_cell.length_b   1.000
_cell.length_c   1.000
_cell.angle_alpha   90.00
_cell.angle_beta   90.00
_cell.angle_gamma   90.00
#
_symmetry.space_group_name_H-M   'P 1'
#
loop_
_entity.id
_entity.type
_entity.pdbx_description
1 polymer ?
#
loop_
_entity_poly.entity_id
_entity_poly.type
_entity_poly.pdbx_seq_one_letter_code
_entity_poly.pdbx_strand_id
1 'polypeptide(L)'
;MPCSLAFVSRCRRGFVGVFGVAWRLAWRAATFAVAAVIALVTATPATAQVASPHAIDIPRWFTESFLDFKDEVAEAARANKRVMIYFGQDGCPYCKALMVANFGGGTPASREITAKTQKHFVAIALNLWGDRETTWLDGTRAPEKELARRLAVQFTPTLMFLDTDGRVMLRLNGYQPPERFGPILDWLVGGHARSESLADYLATRDVKAAPTPAPKGAYLMRNAAALARKPGGKPLAVMFESDRCAPCAELHREAFQRPTMKPLLGRFDVARLVPGQPARLTSPAGAAVDGKAFARDLQITLHPTVVFFDDGGREVFRFDGYMRPFHVESAFEYVATGAYRREPQFQRYLQARAERLREAGKPIDLWR
;
A
#
# COMPACT_ATOMS: atom_id res chain seq x y z
N MET A 1 -30.67 -65.23 64.32
CA MET A 1 -30.44 -66.59 64.78
C MET A 1 -29.39 -67.26 63.90
N PRO A 2 -28.54 -68.03 64.48
CA PRO A 2 -27.16 -67.75 64.78
C PRO A 2 -26.21 -68.82 64.17
N CYS A 3 -25.01 -68.72 64.65
CA CYS A 3 -23.88 -69.68 64.74
C CYS A 3 -22.78 -69.44 63.68
N SER A 4 -21.66 -68.94 64.09
CA SER A 4 -20.66 -69.34 65.12
C SER A 4 -19.76 -70.50 64.67
N LEU A 5 -18.50 -70.27 64.87
CA LEU A 5 -17.34 -71.11 65.13
C LEU A 5 -16.41 -71.38 63.96
N ALA A 6 -15.25 -70.82 63.93
CA ALA A 6 -14.05 -70.90 64.82
C ALA A 6 -13.13 -72.02 64.44
N PHE A 7 -11.83 -71.73 64.54
CA PHE A 7 -10.64 -72.61 64.66
C PHE A 7 -10.05 -73.19 63.36
N VAL A 8 -8.80 -73.12 62.99
CA VAL A 8 -7.50 -73.37 63.65
C VAL A 8 -6.39 -72.89 62.73
N SER A 9 -5.59 -71.97 63.09
CA SER A 9 -4.19 -72.01 63.49
C SER A 9 -3.20 -72.80 62.63
N ARG A 10 -2.14 -72.07 62.38
CA ARG A 10 -0.73 -72.43 62.28
C ARG A 10 -0.05 -72.66 60.91
N CYS A 11 0.95 -71.88 60.80
CA CYS A 11 2.29 -72.12 60.20
C CYS A 11 2.45 -72.32 58.72
N ARG A 12 3.00 -71.33 58.09
CA ARG A 12 4.36 -71.48 57.53
C ARG A 12 4.98 -70.16 57.21
N ARG A 13 6.08 -69.90 57.86
CA ARG A 13 7.04 -68.88 57.55
C ARG A 13 7.72 -69.23 56.20
N GLY A 14 8.04 -68.18 55.44
CA GLY A 14 9.19 -68.23 54.56
C GLY A 14 8.86 -68.17 53.10
N PHE A 15 9.44 -67.19 52.48
CA PHE A 15 9.55 -66.90 51.06
C PHE A 15 8.63 -65.76 50.52
N VAL A 16 8.76 -64.60 51.15
CA VAL A 16 8.37 -63.34 50.44
C VAL A 16 9.55 -62.40 50.65
N GLY A 17 10.41 -62.35 49.64
CA GLY A 17 11.53 -61.50 49.89
C GLY A 17 12.45 -61.14 48.71
N VAL A 18 12.26 -61.50 47.50
CA VAL A 18 13.20 -61.04 46.47
C VAL A 18 12.51 -60.65 45.13
N PHE A 19 11.41 -61.30 44.78
CA PHE A 19 10.79 -61.03 43.45
C PHE A 19 9.91 -59.80 43.41
N GLY A 20 9.42 -59.31 44.52
CA GLY A 20 8.50 -58.14 44.55
C GLY A 20 9.19 -56.78 44.40
N VAL A 21 10.45 -56.67 44.77
CA VAL A 21 11.20 -55.40 44.70
C VAL A 21 11.74 -55.16 43.29
N ALA A 22 12.18 -56.20 42.64
CA ALA A 22 12.69 -56.08 41.25
C ALA A 22 11.58 -55.68 40.26
N TRP A 23 10.36 -56.19 40.44
CA TRP A 23 9.25 -55.86 39.54
C TRP A 23 8.71 -54.42 39.75
N ARG A 24 8.72 -53.94 40.98
CA ARG A 24 8.34 -52.56 41.29
C ARG A 24 9.36 -51.54 40.79
N LEU A 25 10.64 -51.88 40.79
CA LEU A 25 11.69 -51.02 40.24
C LEU A 25 11.65 -51.01 38.70
N ALA A 26 11.37 -52.14 38.03
CA ALA A 26 11.22 -52.22 36.58
C ALA A 26 9.98 -51.42 36.10
N TRP A 27 8.86 -51.46 36.83
CA TRP A 27 7.68 -50.67 36.45
C TRP A 27 7.88 -49.18 36.66
N ARG A 28 8.61 -48.77 37.68
CA ARG A 28 8.94 -47.33 37.89
C ARG A 28 9.92 -46.82 36.83
N ALA A 29 10.88 -47.63 36.43
CA ALA A 29 11.79 -47.23 35.33
C ALA A 29 11.07 -47.15 33.97
N ALA A 30 10.13 -48.07 33.68
CA ALA A 30 9.32 -48.02 32.47
C ALA A 30 8.37 -46.81 32.44
N THR A 31 7.75 -46.43 33.57
CA THR A 31 6.88 -45.26 33.60
C THR A 31 7.65 -43.94 33.45
N PHE A 32 8.87 -43.84 34.01
CA PHE A 32 9.72 -42.69 33.80
C PHE A 32 10.23 -42.56 32.38
N ALA A 33 10.57 -43.69 31.70
CA ALA A 33 11.00 -43.69 30.31
C ALA A 33 9.86 -43.27 29.36
N VAL A 34 8.64 -43.76 29.58
CA VAL A 34 7.46 -43.34 28.79
C VAL A 34 7.10 -41.90 29.03
N ALA A 35 7.16 -41.37 30.28
CA ALA A 35 6.93 -39.96 30.55
C ALA A 35 8.00 -39.06 29.91
N ALA A 36 9.27 -39.48 29.89
CA ALA A 36 10.35 -38.72 29.25
C ALA A 36 10.21 -38.70 27.71
N VAL A 37 9.76 -39.78 27.10
CA VAL A 37 9.52 -39.87 25.63
C VAL A 37 8.31 -39.02 25.23
N ILE A 38 7.24 -39.00 26.05
CA ILE A 38 6.07 -38.13 25.82
C ILE A 38 6.45 -36.66 25.98
N ALA A 39 7.30 -36.31 26.93
CA ALA A 39 7.79 -34.93 27.11
C ALA A 39 8.71 -34.47 25.97
N LEU A 40 9.47 -35.37 25.31
CA LEU A 40 10.28 -35.04 24.14
C LEU A 40 9.45 -34.89 22.84
N VAL A 41 8.32 -35.59 22.73
CA VAL A 41 7.46 -35.52 21.53
C VAL A 41 6.55 -34.29 21.54
N THR A 42 6.27 -33.73 22.73
CA THR A 42 5.42 -32.52 22.87
C THR A 42 6.20 -31.20 22.83
N ALA A 43 7.53 -31.24 22.81
CA ALA A 43 8.34 -30.07 22.51
C ALA A 43 8.32 -29.82 20.99
N THR A 44 7.16 -29.40 20.46
CA THR A 44 7.15 -28.69 19.19
C THR A 44 8.10 -27.50 19.35
N PRO A 45 9.15 -27.36 18.51
CA PRO A 45 9.89 -26.12 18.51
C PRO A 45 8.86 -25.03 18.22
N ALA A 46 8.62 -24.14 19.18
CA ALA A 46 8.04 -22.87 18.86
C ALA A 46 8.97 -22.28 17.82
N THR A 47 8.61 -22.40 16.54
CA THR A 47 9.22 -21.61 15.48
C THR A 47 8.95 -20.18 15.94
N ALA A 48 9.93 -19.57 16.61
CA ALA A 48 9.97 -18.14 16.76
C ALA A 48 9.84 -17.63 15.32
N GLN A 49 8.68 -17.12 14.97
CA GLN A 49 8.53 -16.36 13.73
C GLN A 49 9.56 -15.24 13.88
N VAL A 50 10.68 -15.39 13.18
CA VAL A 50 11.65 -14.30 13.05
C VAL A 50 10.86 -13.19 12.43
N ALA A 51 10.50 -12.19 13.25
CA ALA A 51 9.81 -11.01 12.75
C ALA A 51 10.63 -10.51 11.57
N SER A 52 10.00 -10.36 10.42
CA SER A 52 10.68 -9.82 9.26
C SER A 52 11.38 -8.54 9.70
N PRO A 53 12.70 -8.36 9.47
CA PRO A 53 13.41 -7.15 9.87
C PRO A 53 12.81 -5.89 9.22
N HIS A 54 11.85 -6.06 8.33
CA HIS A 54 11.14 -5.02 7.59
C HIS A 54 9.63 -5.00 7.86
N ALA A 55 9.16 -5.70 8.90
CA ALA A 55 7.75 -5.64 9.31
C ALA A 55 7.34 -4.18 9.56
N ILE A 56 6.15 -3.81 9.09
CA ILE A 56 5.59 -2.47 9.30
C ILE A 56 4.73 -2.52 10.56
N ASP A 57 5.16 -1.77 11.58
CA ASP A 57 4.37 -1.60 12.80
C ASP A 57 3.17 -0.69 12.51
N ILE A 58 1.98 -1.27 12.50
CA ILE A 58 0.73 -0.51 12.39
C ILE A 58 0.42 0.07 13.77
N PRO A 59 0.20 1.39 13.90
CA PRO A 59 -0.15 2.01 15.17
C PRO A 59 -1.39 1.38 15.79
N ARG A 60 -1.37 1.16 17.11
CA ARG A 60 -2.45 0.48 17.84
C ARG A 60 -3.82 1.15 17.75
N TRP A 61 -3.88 2.41 17.33
CA TRP A 61 -5.13 3.14 17.13
C TRP A 61 -5.82 2.83 15.80
N PHE A 62 -5.17 2.10 14.87
CA PHE A 62 -5.87 1.52 13.74
C PHE A 62 -6.87 0.49 14.25
N THR A 63 -8.03 0.44 13.62
CA THR A 63 -9.11 -0.45 14.01
C THR A 63 -8.78 -1.89 13.61
N GLU A 64 -8.88 -2.80 14.57
CA GLU A 64 -8.95 -4.22 14.27
C GLU A 64 -10.33 -4.50 13.67
N SER A 65 -10.37 -4.90 12.42
CA SER A 65 -11.56 -5.02 11.60
C SER A 65 -11.77 -6.47 11.14
N PHE A 66 -13.02 -6.88 11.04
CA PHE A 66 -13.41 -8.13 10.37
C PHE A 66 -13.40 -8.00 8.84
N LEU A 67 -13.08 -6.82 8.32
CA LEU A 67 -12.92 -6.50 6.90
C LEU A 67 -14.22 -6.67 6.08
N ASP A 68 -15.38 -6.49 6.69
CA ASP A 68 -16.63 -6.23 5.99
C ASP A 68 -16.82 -4.72 5.80
N PHE A 69 -16.46 -4.23 4.63
CA PHE A 69 -16.45 -2.79 4.37
C PHE A 69 -17.82 -2.16 4.30
N LYS A 70 -18.90 -2.92 4.08
CA LYS A 70 -20.24 -2.40 4.16
C LYS A 70 -20.62 -2.07 5.61
N ASP A 71 -20.29 -2.98 6.52
CA ASP A 71 -20.54 -2.80 7.95
C ASP A 71 -19.61 -1.71 8.52
N GLU A 72 -18.33 -1.71 8.15
CA GLU A 72 -17.35 -0.70 8.59
C GLU A 72 -17.78 0.73 8.20
N VAL A 73 -18.26 0.93 6.97
CA VAL A 73 -18.77 2.24 6.52
C VAL A 73 -20.03 2.62 7.30
N ALA A 74 -20.96 1.69 7.51
CA ALA A 74 -22.18 1.94 8.25
C ALA A 74 -21.91 2.28 9.73
N GLU A 75 -20.95 1.61 10.37
CA GLU A 75 -20.54 1.88 11.75
C GLU A 75 -19.80 3.22 11.88
N ALA A 76 -18.89 3.51 10.96
CA ALA A 76 -18.20 4.79 10.91
C ALA A 76 -19.20 5.94 10.75
N ALA A 77 -20.19 5.80 9.85
CA ALA A 77 -21.23 6.80 9.63
C ALA A 77 -22.06 7.06 10.89
N ARG A 78 -22.45 6.02 11.64
CA ARG A 78 -23.15 6.14 12.94
C ARG A 78 -22.34 6.90 13.97
N ALA A 79 -21.01 6.77 13.93
CA ALA A 79 -20.09 7.51 14.78
C ALA A 79 -19.70 8.91 14.23
N ASN A 80 -20.39 9.38 13.17
CA ASN A 80 -20.05 10.63 12.46
C ASN A 80 -18.60 10.65 11.95
N LYS A 81 -18.11 9.48 11.52
CA LYS A 81 -16.79 9.27 10.93
C LYS A 81 -16.92 8.72 9.52
N ARG A 82 -15.80 8.66 8.83
CA ARG A 82 -15.60 8.07 7.51
C ARG A 82 -14.58 6.96 7.61
N VAL A 83 -14.35 6.21 6.55
CA VAL A 83 -13.36 5.13 6.54
C VAL A 83 -12.10 5.55 5.81
N MET A 84 -10.95 5.29 6.40
CA MET A 84 -9.64 5.39 5.75
C MET A 84 -9.04 3.98 5.65
N ILE A 85 -8.79 3.52 4.44
CA ILE A 85 -8.16 2.22 4.19
C ILE A 85 -6.69 2.48 3.81
N TYR A 86 -5.78 1.88 4.54
CA TYR A 86 -4.36 1.83 4.23
C TYR A 86 -4.02 0.50 3.58
N PHE A 87 -3.39 0.54 2.42
CA PHE A 87 -2.77 -0.61 1.77
C PHE A 87 -1.26 -0.49 1.89
N GLY A 88 -0.66 -1.47 2.55
CA GLY A 88 0.79 -1.55 2.73
C GLY A 88 1.36 -2.93 2.47
N GLN A 89 2.65 -3.07 2.64
CA GLN A 89 3.37 -4.34 2.56
C GLN A 89 4.63 -4.28 3.43
N ASP A 90 5.09 -5.44 3.88
CA ASP A 90 6.38 -5.54 4.57
C ASP A 90 7.53 -5.19 3.63
N GLY A 91 8.61 -4.67 4.20
CA GLY A 91 9.77 -4.24 3.42
C GLY A 91 9.58 -2.94 2.63
N CYS A 92 8.44 -2.26 2.78
CA CYS A 92 8.15 -1.00 2.11
C CYS A 92 8.67 0.19 2.93
N PRO A 93 9.74 0.87 2.53
CA PRO A 93 10.31 1.97 3.30
C PRO A 93 9.35 3.17 3.40
N TYR A 94 8.56 3.44 2.37
CA TYR A 94 7.56 4.52 2.38
C TYR A 94 6.38 4.22 3.31
N CYS A 95 6.01 2.95 3.46
CA CYS A 95 5.00 2.51 4.41
C CYS A 95 5.49 2.76 5.84
N LYS A 96 6.75 2.41 6.13
CA LYS A 96 7.40 2.71 7.42
C LYS A 96 7.45 4.22 7.67
N ALA A 97 7.84 5.02 6.66
CA ALA A 97 7.85 6.47 6.77
C ALA A 97 6.47 7.04 7.09
N LEU A 98 5.41 6.56 6.44
CA LEU A 98 4.03 6.97 6.73
C LEU A 98 3.65 6.66 8.18
N MET A 99 3.91 5.45 8.65
CA MET A 99 3.56 5.04 10.02
C MET A 99 4.34 5.82 11.08
N VAL A 100 5.63 6.07 10.86
CA VAL A 100 6.48 6.78 11.82
C VAL A 100 6.26 8.29 11.77
N ALA A 101 6.35 8.89 10.58
CA ALA A 101 6.35 10.35 10.45
C ALA A 101 4.95 10.97 10.52
N ASN A 102 3.91 10.28 10.00
CA ASN A 102 2.55 10.82 10.00
C ASN A 102 1.73 10.31 11.18
N PHE A 103 1.82 9.03 11.52
CA PHE A 103 0.92 8.37 12.47
C PHE A 103 1.57 7.93 13.79
N GLY A 104 2.89 8.09 13.92
CA GLY A 104 3.63 7.61 15.09
C GLY A 104 3.62 8.55 16.30
N GLY A 105 3.11 9.78 16.17
CA GLY A 105 2.99 10.73 17.28
C GLY A 105 4.32 11.33 17.78
N GLY A 106 5.46 11.05 17.14
CA GLY A 106 6.79 11.48 17.59
C GLY A 106 7.05 12.98 17.45
N THR A 107 6.34 13.67 16.56
CA THR A 107 6.48 15.12 16.32
C THR A 107 5.15 15.84 16.58
N PRO A 108 5.13 17.18 16.78
CA PRO A 108 3.89 17.94 16.87
C PRO A 108 2.98 17.74 15.65
N ALA A 109 3.51 17.81 14.45
CA ALA A 109 2.77 17.57 13.21
C ALA A 109 2.18 16.15 13.13
N SER A 110 2.94 15.14 13.51
CA SER A 110 2.47 13.75 13.56
C SER A 110 1.33 13.57 14.58
N ARG A 111 1.44 14.20 15.76
CA ARG A 111 0.36 14.16 16.77
C ARG A 111 -0.92 14.81 16.27
N GLU A 112 -0.82 15.97 15.61
CA GLU A 112 -1.96 16.68 15.03
C GLU A 112 -2.63 15.82 13.93
N ILE A 113 -1.84 15.26 13.01
CA ILE A 113 -2.31 14.38 11.95
C ILE A 113 -3.03 13.16 12.55
N THR A 114 -2.42 12.51 13.53
CA THR A 114 -3.00 11.35 14.21
C THR A 114 -4.32 11.69 14.88
N ALA A 115 -4.36 12.77 15.66
CA ALA A 115 -5.57 13.21 16.36
C ALA A 115 -6.70 13.56 15.38
N LYS A 116 -6.37 14.28 14.30
CA LYS A 116 -7.33 14.64 13.25
C LYS A 116 -7.85 13.40 12.51
N THR A 117 -6.97 12.44 12.20
CA THR A 117 -7.36 11.19 11.56
C THR A 117 -8.28 10.37 12.46
N GLN A 118 -7.93 10.17 13.72
CA GLN A 118 -8.75 9.43 14.69
C GLN A 118 -10.12 10.08 14.92
N LYS A 119 -10.18 11.42 14.91
CA LYS A 119 -11.42 12.16 15.11
C LYS A 119 -12.41 11.94 13.96
N HIS A 120 -11.93 11.87 12.72
CA HIS A 120 -12.77 11.93 11.53
C HIS A 120 -12.85 10.62 10.75
N PHE A 121 -11.96 9.66 11.03
CA PHE A 121 -11.89 8.39 10.29
C PHE A 121 -11.75 7.19 11.21
N VAL A 122 -12.36 6.08 10.79
CA VAL A 122 -12.00 4.72 11.18
C VAL A 122 -10.89 4.29 10.25
N ALA A 123 -9.71 3.97 10.78
CA ALA A 123 -8.53 3.62 9.99
C ALA A 123 -8.34 2.10 9.98
N ILE A 124 -8.35 1.48 8.83
CA ILE A 124 -8.23 0.04 8.62
C ILE A 124 -7.00 -0.25 7.79
N ALA A 125 -6.17 -1.21 8.23
CA ALA A 125 -4.96 -1.61 7.53
C ALA A 125 -5.15 -2.92 6.76
N LEU A 126 -4.78 -2.91 5.48
CA LEU A 126 -4.73 -4.07 4.60
C LEU A 126 -3.31 -4.33 4.13
N ASN A 127 -2.94 -5.60 4.03
CA ASN A 127 -1.71 -6.03 3.39
C ASN A 127 -1.95 -6.28 1.90
N LEU A 128 -1.18 -5.62 1.03
CA LEU A 128 -1.27 -5.78 -0.42
C LEU A 128 -1.14 -7.25 -0.88
N TRP A 129 -0.47 -8.09 -0.09
CA TRP A 129 -0.24 -9.52 -0.35
C TRP A 129 -0.97 -10.43 0.63
N GLY A 130 -1.86 -9.86 1.46
CA GLY A 130 -2.54 -10.58 2.53
C GLY A 130 -3.60 -11.57 2.02
N ASP A 131 -3.87 -12.55 2.87
CA ASP A 131 -4.83 -13.62 2.61
C ASP A 131 -6.06 -13.56 3.52
N ARG A 132 -6.20 -12.53 4.39
CA ARG A 132 -7.41 -12.36 5.18
C ARG A 132 -8.59 -12.16 4.26
N GLU A 133 -9.71 -12.83 4.53
CA GLU A 133 -10.94 -12.63 3.76
C GLU A 133 -11.48 -11.22 3.99
N THR A 134 -11.91 -10.57 2.93
CA THR A 134 -12.55 -9.26 2.92
C THR A 134 -13.90 -9.36 2.24
N THR A 135 -14.90 -8.57 2.69
CA THR A 135 -16.16 -8.36 1.99
C THR A 135 -16.22 -6.90 1.53
N TRP A 136 -16.24 -6.68 0.24
CA TRP A 136 -16.31 -5.30 -0.28
C TRP A 136 -17.76 -4.75 -0.24
N LEU A 137 -17.92 -3.46 -0.53
CA LEU A 137 -19.17 -2.72 -0.49
C LEU A 137 -20.31 -3.33 -1.35
N ASP A 138 -19.94 -4.02 -2.42
CA ASP A 138 -20.88 -4.72 -3.32
C ASP A 138 -21.19 -6.17 -2.87
N GLY A 139 -20.69 -6.57 -1.69
CA GLY A 139 -20.86 -7.92 -1.14
C GLY A 139 -19.86 -8.94 -1.69
N THR A 140 -18.97 -8.56 -2.60
CA THR A 140 -17.95 -9.49 -3.12
C THR A 140 -16.95 -9.85 -2.04
N ARG A 141 -16.74 -11.15 -1.84
CA ARG A 141 -15.73 -11.72 -0.95
C ARG A 141 -14.46 -12.04 -1.71
N ALA A 142 -13.35 -11.67 -1.16
CA ALA A 142 -12.03 -11.94 -1.72
C ALA A 142 -10.92 -11.78 -0.67
N PRO A 143 -9.76 -12.46 -0.80
CA PRO A 143 -8.61 -12.14 0.03
C PRO A 143 -8.10 -10.73 -0.24
N GLU A 144 -7.43 -10.12 0.75
CA GLU A 144 -6.88 -8.75 0.69
C GLU A 144 -6.14 -8.46 -0.62
N LYS A 145 -5.27 -9.39 -1.05
CA LYS A 145 -4.50 -9.26 -2.31
C LYS A 145 -5.38 -9.16 -3.55
N GLU A 146 -6.48 -9.89 -3.58
CA GLU A 146 -7.41 -9.85 -4.69
C GLU A 146 -8.29 -8.59 -4.66
N LEU A 147 -8.72 -8.16 -3.47
CA LEU A 147 -9.39 -6.88 -3.29
C LEU A 147 -8.49 -5.73 -3.75
N ALA A 148 -7.22 -5.71 -3.34
CA ALA A 148 -6.25 -4.71 -3.77
C ALA A 148 -6.07 -4.69 -5.29
N ARG A 149 -6.05 -5.87 -5.94
CA ARG A 149 -5.99 -6.00 -7.40
C ARG A 149 -7.25 -5.42 -8.08
N ARG A 150 -8.45 -5.73 -7.57
CA ARG A 150 -9.73 -5.21 -8.07
C ARG A 150 -9.81 -3.70 -7.94
N LEU A 151 -9.33 -3.17 -6.83
CA LEU A 151 -9.25 -1.74 -6.57
C LEU A 151 -8.07 -1.05 -7.29
N ALA A 152 -7.34 -1.78 -8.15
CA ALA A 152 -6.18 -1.28 -8.88
C ALA A 152 -5.14 -0.58 -7.98
N VAL A 153 -4.85 -1.15 -6.81
CA VAL A 153 -3.79 -0.66 -5.91
C VAL A 153 -2.44 -1.07 -6.47
N GLN A 154 -1.72 -0.10 -7.03
CA GLN A 154 -0.44 -0.30 -7.73
C GLN A 154 0.77 0.18 -6.91
N PHE A 155 0.53 0.89 -5.81
CA PHE A 155 1.55 1.52 -4.99
C PHE A 155 1.37 1.17 -3.51
N THR A 156 2.46 1.17 -2.77
CA THR A 156 2.45 1.14 -1.31
C THR A 156 3.34 2.24 -0.74
N PRO A 157 2.85 3.00 0.24
CA PRO A 157 1.49 2.95 0.77
C PRO A 157 0.45 3.50 -0.23
N THR A 158 -0.78 3.01 -0.18
CA THR A 158 -1.95 3.69 -0.74
C THR A 158 -2.92 3.96 0.38
N LEU A 159 -3.43 5.19 0.45
CA LEU A 159 -4.53 5.58 1.33
C LEU A 159 -5.79 5.82 0.51
N MET A 160 -6.88 5.16 0.86
CA MET A 160 -8.18 5.37 0.24
C MET A 160 -9.16 5.87 1.30
N PHE A 161 -9.80 7.01 1.02
CA PHE A 161 -10.77 7.63 1.90
C PHE A 161 -12.17 7.44 1.32
N LEU A 162 -13.05 6.83 2.09
CA LEU A 162 -14.45 6.62 1.72
C LEU A 162 -15.33 7.60 2.49
N ASP A 163 -16.39 8.10 1.84
CA ASP A 163 -17.43 8.87 2.52
C ASP A 163 -18.39 7.96 3.30
N THR A 164 -19.43 8.54 3.89
CA THR A 164 -20.45 7.84 4.66
C THR A 164 -21.34 6.93 3.81
N ASP A 165 -21.30 7.05 2.50
CA ASP A 165 -22.02 6.19 1.54
C ASP A 165 -21.10 5.14 0.91
N GLY A 166 -19.81 5.10 1.32
CA GLY A 166 -18.81 4.19 0.78
C GLY A 166 -18.18 4.64 -0.55
N ARG A 167 -18.49 5.87 -1.03
CA ARG A 167 -17.85 6.38 -2.25
C ARG A 167 -16.43 6.83 -1.96
N VAL A 168 -15.53 6.57 -2.90
CA VAL A 168 -14.14 7.03 -2.79
C VAL A 168 -14.09 8.55 -2.93
N MET A 169 -13.76 9.24 -1.83
CA MET A 169 -13.52 10.69 -1.81
C MET A 169 -12.16 11.05 -2.35
N LEU A 170 -11.15 10.27 -1.99
CA LEU A 170 -9.76 10.50 -2.36
C LEU A 170 -8.98 9.19 -2.32
N ARG A 171 -8.06 9.04 -3.27
CA ARG A 171 -7.00 8.03 -3.25
C ARG A 171 -5.67 8.76 -3.29
N LEU A 172 -4.78 8.41 -2.36
CA LEU A 172 -3.40 8.87 -2.33
C LEU A 172 -2.48 7.68 -2.60
N ASN A 173 -1.77 7.71 -3.71
CA ASN A 173 -0.77 6.71 -4.06
C ASN A 173 0.61 7.21 -3.63
N GLY A 174 1.33 6.37 -2.87
CA GLY A 174 2.64 6.71 -2.33
C GLY A 174 2.60 7.55 -1.04
N TYR A 175 3.80 7.85 -0.55
CA TYR A 175 4.01 8.57 0.70
C TYR A 175 3.85 10.07 0.51
N GLN A 176 3.08 10.69 1.39
CA GLN A 176 3.00 12.14 1.53
C GLN A 176 3.59 12.53 2.90
N PRO A 177 4.62 13.37 2.94
CA PRO A 177 5.21 13.79 4.20
C PRO A 177 4.24 14.67 5.02
N PRO A 178 4.43 14.82 6.34
CA PRO A 178 3.48 15.48 7.24
C PRO A 178 3.05 16.87 6.78
N GLU A 179 3.98 17.68 6.29
CA GLU A 179 3.73 19.05 5.82
C GLU A 179 2.80 19.12 4.60
N ARG A 180 2.68 18.01 3.88
CA ARG A 180 1.78 17.88 2.74
C ARG A 180 0.51 17.12 3.10
N PHE A 181 0.63 16.11 3.95
CA PHE A 181 -0.50 15.28 4.37
C PHE A 181 -1.48 16.05 5.26
N GLY A 182 -0.99 16.95 6.13
CA GLY A 182 -1.83 17.82 6.97
C GLY A 182 -2.85 18.60 6.15
N PRO A 183 -2.44 19.43 5.17
CA PRO A 183 -3.35 20.13 4.27
C PRO A 183 -4.32 19.22 3.50
N ILE A 184 -3.90 18.02 3.10
CA ILE A 184 -4.78 17.04 2.45
C ILE A 184 -5.89 16.59 3.40
N LEU A 185 -5.55 16.32 4.67
CA LEU A 185 -6.57 16.02 5.69
C LEU A 185 -7.50 17.19 5.92
N ASP A 186 -7.01 18.44 5.94
CA ASP A 186 -7.83 19.62 6.09
C ASP A 186 -8.85 19.74 4.96
N TRP A 187 -8.43 19.50 3.72
CA TRP A 187 -9.32 19.43 2.57
C TRP A 187 -10.41 18.37 2.73
N LEU A 188 -10.02 17.16 3.17
CA LEU A 188 -10.96 16.05 3.36
C LEU A 188 -12.00 16.34 4.44
N VAL A 189 -11.59 16.90 5.58
CA VAL A 189 -12.49 17.09 6.73
C VAL A 189 -13.23 18.41 6.70
N GLY A 190 -12.67 19.44 6.06
CA GLY A 190 -13.25 20.79 5.95
C GLY A 190 -14.39 20.92 4.95
N GLY A 191 -14.76 19.86 4.23
CA GLY A 191 -15.83 19.88 3.22
C GLY A 191 -15.45 20.55 1.90
N HIS A 192 -14.16 20.91 1.73
CA HIS A 192 -13.64 21.59 0.53
C HIS A 192 -13.82 20.76 -0.76
N ALA A 193 -13.90 19.44 -0.64
CA ALA A 193 -14.14 18.53 -1.77
C ALA A 193 -15.43 18.83 -2.56
N ARG A 194 -16.35 19.60 -2.00
CA ARG A 194 -17.59 20.03 -2.65
C ARG A 194 -17.44 21.29 -3.49
N SER A 195 -16.44 22.10 -3.22
CA SER A 195 -16.26 23.44 -3.81
C SER A 195 -15.03 23.60 -4.68
N GLU A 196 -13.98 22.85 -4.40
CA GLU A 196 -12.69 22.96 -5.11
C GLU A 196 -11.97 21.62 -5.20
N SER A 197 -11.14 21.46 -6.24
CA SER A 197 -10.28 20.29 -6.36
C SER A 197 -9.17 20.31 -5.30
N LEU A 198 -8.67 19.13 -4.91
CA LEU A 198 -7.52 19.07 -3.99
C LEU A 198 -6.29 19.77 -4.58
N ALA A 199 -6.08 19.65 -5.90
CA ALA A 199 -4.98 20.31 -6.58
C ALA A 199 -5.05 21.82 -6.46
N ASP A 200 -6.24 22.43 -6.67
CA ASP A 200 -6.45 23.87 -6.53
C ASP A 200 -6.29 24.31 -5.07
N TYR A 201 -6.88 23.54 -4.13
CA TYR A 201 -6.74 23.79 -2.70
C TYR A 201 -5.28 23.82 -2.24
N LEU A 202 -4.47 22.85 -2.68
CA LEU A 202 -3.05 22.81 -2.35
C LEU A 202 -2.26 23.94 -3.02
N ALA A 203 -2.57 24.26 -4.28
CA ALA A 203 -1.90 25.33 -5.02
C ALA A 203 -2.09 26.71 -4.35
N THR A 204 -3.26 26.99 -3.74
CA THR A 204 -3.51 28.22 -3.00
C THR A 204 -2.76 28.32 -1.68
N ARG A 205 -2.38 27.17 -1.08
CA ARG A 205 -1.65 27.11 0.20
C ARG A 205 -0.15 26.99 0.04
N ASP A 206 0.32 26.51 -1.09
CA ASP A 206 1.74 26.46 -1.45
C ASP A 206 2.27 27.83 -1.93
N VAL A 207 1.74 28.89 -1.32
CA VAL A 207 2.06 30.30 -1.67
C VAL A 207 3.54 30.62 -1.52
N LYS A 208 4.28 29.80 -0.74
CA LYS A 208 5.74 29.91 -0.57
C LYS A 208 6.51 29.18 -1.67
N ALA A 209 5.86 28.34 -2.47
CA ALA A 209 6.52 27.69 -3.58
C ALA A 209 6.82 28.73 -4.67
N ALA A 210 8.08 28.88 -5.01
CA ALA A 210 8.47 29.67 -6.18
C ALA A 210 7.74 29.12 -7.43
N PRO A 211 7.41 30.00 -8.40
CA PRO A 211 6.86 29.52 -9.67
C PRO A 211 7.73 28.38 -10.22
N THR A 212 7.12 27.26 -10.54
CA THR A 212 7.82 26.14 -11.16
C THR A 212 8.17 26.54 -12.58
N PRO A 213 9.46 26.72 -12.91
CA PRO A 213 9.83 27.03 -14.29
C PRO A 213 9.29 25.96 -15.22
N ALA A 214 8.72 26.38 -16.35
CA ALA A 214 8.32 25.42 -17.38
C ALA A 214 9.53 24.54 -17.73
N PRO A 215 9.41 23.20 -17.69
CA PRO A 215 10.54 22.34 -17.97
C PRO A 215 11.02 22.57 -19.40
N LYS A 216 12.32 22.82 -19.55
CA LYS A 216 12.97 22.96 -20.84
C LYS A 216 13.54 21.59 -21.22
N GLY A 217 12.85 20.84 -22.06
CA GLY A 217 13.33 19.53 -22.49
C GLY A 217 12.90 19.20 -23.92
N ALA A 218 13.85 18.74 -24.74
CA ALA A 218 13.58 18.26 -26.09
C ALA A 218 12.63 17.04 -26.14
N TYR A 219 12.34 16.45 -24.99
CA TYR A 219 11.41 15.32 -24.83
C TYR A 219 9.94 15.76 -24.86
N LEU A 220 9.65 17.04 -24.62
CA LEU A 220 8.28 17.54 -24.62
C LEU A 220 7.75 17.70 -26.05
N MET A 221 6.49 17.33 -26.24
CA MET A 221 5.76 17.58 -27.47
C MET A 221 5.68 19.09 -27.73
N ARG A 222 5.89 19.50 -29.00
CA ARG A 222 5.71 20.91 -29.41
C ARG A 222 4.26 21.37 -29.29
N ASN A 223 3.32 20.46 -29.53
CA ASN A 223 1.89 20.70 -29.41
C ASN A 223 1.27 19.75 -28.36
N ALA A 224 1.16 20.23 -27.14
CA ALA A 224 0.55 19.49 -26.04
C ALA A 224 -0.99 19.34 -26.18
N ALA A 225 -1.62 20.00 -27.14
CA ALA A 225 -3.05 19.83 -27.42
C ALA A 225 -3.35 18.65 -28.36
N ALA A 226 -2.37 18.08 -29.05
CA ALA A 226 -2.54 17.00 -30.01
C ALA A 226 -2.18 15.64 -29.38
N LEU A 227 -3.03 15.10 -28.53
CA LEU A 227 -2.76 13.88 -27.76
C LEU A 227 -3.18 12.59 -28.48
N ALA A 228 -3.88 12.67 -29.61
CA ALA A 228 -4.39 11.50 -30.34
C ALA A 228 -3.29 10.48 -30.63
N ARG A 229 -3.60 9.20 -30.35
CA ARG A 229 -2.69 8.07 -30.60
C ARG A 229 -3.05 7.35 -31.90
N LYS A 230 -2.05 6.67 -32.43
CA LYS A 230 -2.21 5.81 -33.62
C LYS A 230 -1.52 4.48 -33.36
N PRO A 231 -2.12 3.35 -33.74
CA PRO A 231 -1.51 2.03 -33.58
C PRO A 231 -0.09 1.99 -34.17
N GLY A 232 0.85 1.39 -33.46
CA GLY A 232 2.27 1.34 -33.82
C GLY A 232 3.06 2.60 -33.48
N GLY A 233 2.41 3.66 -32.97
CA GLY A 233 3.07 4.87 -32.50
C GLY A 233 3.72 4.72 -31.13
N LYS A 234 4.40 5.78 -30.69
CA LYS A 234 4.92 5.84 -29.32
C LYS A 234 3.77 5.91 -28.31
N PRO A 235 3.91 5.27 -27.14
CA PRO A 235 3.03 5.54 -26.02
C PRO A 235 3.12 7.01 -25.60
N LEU A 236 2.07 7.51 -24.97
CA LEU A 236 1.97 8.89 -24.51
C LEU A 236 2.10 8.95 -22.99
N ALA A 237 2.88 9.91 -22.50
CA ALA A 237 2.88 10.30 -21.10
C ALA A 237 2.32 11.73 -20.97
N VAL A 238 1.18 11.90 -20.28
CA VAL A 238 0.60 13.21 -20.00
C VAL A 238 0.91 13.59 -18.57
N MET A 239 1.66 14.67 -18.40
CA MET A 239 1.99 15.25 -17.08
C MET A 239 1.00 16.38 -16.77
N PHE A 240 0.23 16.20 -15.72
CA PHE A 240 -0.62 17.24 -15.14
C PHE A 240 0.16 17.95 -14.04
N GLU A 241 0.42 19.23 -14.23
CA GLU A 241 1.24 20.05 -13.32
C GLU A 241 0.58 21.40 -13.12
N SER A 242 0.96 22.11 -12.05
CA SER A 242 0.59 23.53 -11.88
C SER A 242 1.82 24.42 -11.89
N ASP A 243 1.61 25.71 -12.11
CA ASP A 243 2.70 26.69 -12.21
C ASP A 243 3.35 26.98 -10.84
N ARG A 244 2.70 26.59 -9.75
CA ARG A 244 3.25 26.63 -8.38
C ARG A 244 3.11 25.24 -7.78
N CYS A 245 4.14 24.41 -8.00
CA CYS A 245 4.12 23.02 -7.61
C CYS A 245 5.54 22.56 -7.26
N ALA A 246 5.91 22.67 -6.02
CA ALA A 246 7.22 22.22 -5.55
C ALA A 246 7.52 20.76 -5.92
N PRO A 247 6.56 19.78 -5.80
CA PRO A 247 6.78 18.41 -6.25
C PRO A 247 6.97 18.25 -7.75
N CYS A 248 6.34 19.12 -8.57
CA CYS A 248 6.57 19.10 -10.01
C CYS A 248 8.00 19.52 -10.33
N ALA A 249 8.48 20.60 -9.70
CA ALA A 249 9.87 21.03 -9.82
C ALA A 249 10.86 19.95 -9.37
N GLU A 250 10.54 19.26 -8.28
CA GLU A 250 11.34 18.14 -7.77
C GLU A 250 11.38 16.96 -8.75
N LEU A 251 10.24 16.57 -9.33
CA LEU A 251 10.16 15.53 -10.36
C LEU A 251 11.08 15.84 -11.56
N HIS A 252 11.03 17.09 -12.05
CA HIS A 252 11.89 17.51 -13.16
C HIS A 252 13.36 17.52 -12.77
N ARG A 253 13.72 18.06 -11.61
CA ARG A 253 15.10 18.19 -11.14
C ARG A 253 15.73 16.84 -10.83
N GLU A 254 15.02 15.98 -10.12
CA GLU A 254 15.59 14.77 -9.55
C GLU A 254 15.40 13.52 -10.41
N ALA A 255 14.33 13.43 -11.19
CA ALA A 255 14.07 12.27 -12.02
C ALA A 255 14.35 12.56 -13.52
N PHE A 256 13.71 13.56 -14.10
CA PHE A 256 13.74 13.73 -15.57
C PHE A 256 15.09 14.23 -16.09
N GLN A 257 15.90 14.91 -15.28
CA GLN A 257 17.25 15.35 -15.66
C GLN A 257 18.31 14.25 -15.57
N ARG A 258 17.97 13.09 -15.00
CA ARG A 258 18.95 11.99 -14.87
C ARG A 258 19.36 11.42 -16.23
N PRO A 259 20.64 11.09 -16.42
CA PRO A 259 21.11 10.46 -17.67
C PRO A 259 20.34 9.17 -18.00
N THR A 260 19.97 8.38 -16.99
CA THR A 260 19.20 7.14 -17.12
C THR A 260 17.77 7.36 -17.61
N MET A 261 17.21 8.53 -17.38
CA MET A 261 15.85 8.88 -17.80
C MET A 261 15.74 9.32 -19.26
N LYS A 262 16.81 9.90 -19.83
CA LYS A 262 16.80 10.39 -21.23
C LYS A 262 16.36 9.34 -22.25
N PRO A 263 16.94 8.11 -22.28
CA PRO A 263 16.52 7.10 -23.23
C PRO A 263 15.08 6.61 -23.00
N LEU A 264 14.60 6.63 -21.76
CA LEU A 264 13.23 6.29 -21.45
C LEU A 264 12.25 7.34 -21.99
N LEU A 265 12.50 8.62 -21.71
CA LEU A 265 11.69 9.74 -22.23
C LEU A 265 11.63 9.73 -23.76
N GLY A 266 12.73 9.39 -24.44
CA GLY A 266 12.78 9.28 -25.89
C GLY A 266 11.86 8.21 -26.50
N ARG A 267 11.36 7.28 -25.68
CA ARG A 267 10.40 6.23 -26.09
C ARG A 267 8.94 6.68 -26.03
N PHE A 268 8.67 7.87 -25.52
CA PHE A 268 7.33 8.44 -25.37
C PHE A 268 7.16 9.71 -26.19
N ASP A 269 5.91 10.01 -26.51
CA ASP A 269 5.46 11.37 -26.67
C ASP A 269 5.09 11.89 -25.29
N VAL A 270 5.68 13.01 -24.86
CA VAL A 270 5.45 13.55 -23.50
C VAL A 270 4.76 14.89 -23.60
N ALA A 271 3.54 14.98 -23.09
CA ALA A 271 2.76 16.22 -23.03
C ALA A 271 2.75 16.78 -21.60
N ARG A 272 2.89 18.10 -21.45
CA ARG A 272 2.66 18.80 -20.18
C ARG A 272 1.38 19.60 -20.29
N LEU A 273 0.45 19.36 -19.38
CA LEU A 273 -0.81 20.10 -19.25
C LEU A 273 -0.82 20.85 -17.92
N VAL A 274 -1.21 22.12 -17.97
CA VAL A 274 -1.45 22.96 -16.78
C VAL A 274 -2.96 23.19 -16.66
N PRO A 275 -3.53 23.34 -15.47
CA PRO A 275 -4.95 23.58 -15.29
C PRO A 275 -5.46 24.69 -16.21
N GLY A 276 -6.47 24.35 -17.03
CA GLY A 276 -7.08 25.30 -17.98
C GLY A 276 -6.28 25.58 -19.25
N GLN A 277 -5.13 24.93 -19.48
CA GLN A 277 -4.33 25.06 -20.70
C GLN A 277 -3.86 23.70 -21.23
N PRO A 278 -4.03 23.41 -22.54
CA PRO A 278 -4.83 24.21 -23.49
C PRO A 278 -6.33 24.12 -23.16
N ALA A 279 -7.09 25.17 -23.50
CA ALA A 279 -8.54 25.18 -23.27
C ALA A 279 -9.25 24.06 -24.06
N ARG A 280 -8.74 23.73 -25.24
CA ARG A 280 -9.21 22.60 -26.06
C ARG A 280 -8.04 21.72 -26.48
N LEU A 281 -8.26 20.43 -26.50
CA LEU A 281 -7.29 19.44 -26.94
C LEU A 281 -7.98 18.26 -27.65
N THR A 282 -7.18 17.50 -28.40
CA THR A 282 -7.61 16.20 -28.91
C THR A 282 -7.18 15.13 -27.91
N SER A 283 -8.12 14.38 -27.33
CA SER A 283 -7.83 13.33 -26.36
C SER A 283 -6.98 12.20 -26.97
N PRO A 284 -6.35 11.33 -26.17
CA PRO A 284 -5.62 10.17 -26.68
C PRO A 284 -6.46 9.26 -27.60
N ALA A 285 -7.77 9.17 -27.36
CA ALA A 285 -8.73 8.43 -28.19
C ALA A 285 -9.17 9.19 -29.47
N GLY A 286 -8.67 10.42 -29.70
CA GLY A 286 -8.96 11.20 -30.89
C GLY A 286 -10.16 12.14 -30.79
N ALA A 287 -10.86 12.22 -29.67
CA ALA A 287 -12.00 13.12 -29.49
C ALA A 287 -11.54 14.54 -29.13
N ALA A 288 -12.23 15.56 -29.68
CA ALA A 288 -12.04 16.95 -29.28
C ALA A 288 -12.72 17.18 -27.92
N VAL A 289 -11.94 17.61 -26.91
CA VAL A 289 -12.42 17.79 -25.54
C VAL A 289 -11.94 19.11 -24.94
N ASP A 290 -12.67 19.60 -23.95
CA ASP A 290 -12.22 20.68 -23.09
C ASP A 290 -11.11 20.20 -22.15
N GLY A 291 -10.03 20.99 -21.97
CA GLY A 291 -8.87 20.59 -21.18
C GLY A 291 -9.15 20.40 -19.70
N LYS A 292 -10.08 21.19 -19.11
CA LYS A 292 -10.51 21.03 -17.71
C LYS A 292 -11.38 19.77 -17.56
N ALA A 293 -12.28 19.55 -18.53
CA ALA A 293 -13.12 18.37 -18.54
C ALA A 293 -12.26 17.11 -18.64
N PHE A 294 -11.23 17.11 -19.49
CA PHE A 294 -10.30 15.99 -19.64
C PHE A 294 -9.58 15.63 -18.34
N ALA A 295 -9.06 16.64 -17.62
CA ALA A 295 -8.42 16.41 -16.33
C ALA A 295 -9.42 15.90 -15.28
N ARG A 296 -10.64 16.44 -15.26
CA ARG A 296 -11.71 15.98 -14.34
C ARG A 296 -12.13 14.54 -14.64
N ASP A 297 -12.33 14.21 -15.90
CA ASP A 297 -12.77 12.87 -16.32
C ASP A 297 -11.69 11.80 -16.03
N LEU A 298 -10.41 12.19 -16.10
CA LEU A 298 -9.29 11.39 -15.62
C LEU A 298 -9.12 11.41 -14.09
N GLN A 299 -9.98 12.13 -13.36
CA GLN A 299 -9.90 12.24 -11.89
C GLN A 299 -8.53 12.71 -11.39
N ILE A 300 -7.95 13.72 -12.03
CA ILE A 300 -6.67 14.30 -11.59
C ILE A 300 -6.89 15.07 -10.30
N THR A 301 -6.38 14.54 -9.18
CA THR A 301 -6.58 15.09 -7.83
C THR A 301 -5.33 15.73 -7.25
N LEU A 302 -4.15 15.38 -7.76
CA LEU A 302 -2.86 15.88 -7.28
C LEU A 302 -1.97 16.34 -8.45
N HIS A 303 -1.00 17.21 -8.13
CA HIS A 303 0.09 17.57 -9.03
C HIS A 303 1.45 17.26 -8.38
N PRO A 304 2.43 16.72 -9.15
CA PRO A 304 2.26 16.20 -10.51
C PRO A 304 1.43 14.92 -10.53
N THR A 305 0.66 14.70 -11.58
CA THR A 305 0.13 13.37 -11.95
C THR A 305 0.64 13.05 -13.35
N VAL A 306 1.17 11.85 -13.55
CA VAL A 306 1.58 11.35 -14.86
C VAL A 306 0.69 10.20 -15.26
N VAL A 307 -0.03 10.36 -16.35
CA VAL A 307 -0.92 9.33 -16.92
C VAL A 307 -0.31 8.81 -18.21
N PHE A 308 -0.20 7.49 -18.32
CA PHE A 308 0.36 6.81 -19.48
C PHE A 308 -0.75 6.18 -20.32
N PHE A 309 -0.67 6.42 -21.63
CA PHE A 309 -1.57 5.84 -22.60
C PHE A 309 -0.78 4.98 -23.59
N ASP A 310 -1.37 3.85 -23.99
CA ASP A 310 -0.81 3.02 -25.07
C ASP A 310 -0.98 3.69 -26.45
N ASP A 311 -0.49 3.04 -27.47
CA ASP A 311 -0.58 3.49 -28.86
C ASP A 311 -2.01 3.47 -29.43
N GLY A 312 -2.96 2.85 -28.73
CA GLY A 312 -4.39 2.91 -28.99
C GLY A 312 -5.12 4.03 -28.24
N GLY A 313 -4.43 4.80 -27.41
CA GLY A 313 -5.02 5.89 -26.62
C GLY A 313 -5.74 5.44 -25.35
N ARG A 314 -5.56 4.18 -24.92
CA ARG A 314 -6.10 3.67 -23.68
C ARG A 314 -5.12 3.93 -22.53
N GLU A 315 -5.61 4.41 -21.39
CA GLU A 315 -4.81 4.51 -20.17
C GLU A 315 -4.36 3.11 -19.72
N VAL A 316 -3.05 2.98 -19.45
CA VAL A 316 -2.44 1.71 -19.04
C VAL A 316 -1.76 1.78 -17.69
N PHE A 317 -1.38 2.99 -17.25
CA PHE A 317 -0.75 3.21 -15.96
C PHE A 317 -0.81 4.68 -15.58
N ARG A 318 -0.69 4.99 -14.29
CA ARG A 318 -0.49 6.34 -13.76
C ARG A 318 0.25 6.33 -12.45
N PHE A 319 0.83 7.47 -12.10
CA PHE A 319 1.24 7.77 -10.73
C PHE A 319 0.89 9.20 -10.37
N ASP A 320 0.61 9.41 -9.07
CA ASP A 320 0.18 10.67 -8.49
C ASP A 320 1.21 11.18 -7.49
N GLY A 321 1.49 12.48 -7.50
CA GLY A 321 2.50 13.10 -6.66
C GLY A 321 3.93 12.81 -7.11
N TYR A 322 4.89 13.38 -6.36
CA TYR A 322 6.30 13.08 -6.59
C TYR A 322 6.67 11.71 -6.04
N MET A 323 7.39 10.95 -6.84
CA MET A 323 8.03 9.71 -6.46
C MET A 323 9.55 9.81 -6.65
N ARG A 324 10.30 9.05 -5.89
CA ARG A 324 11.75 8.99 -6.04
C ARG A 324 12.18 8.49 -7.43
N PRO A 325 13.36 8.89 -7.90
CA PRO A 325 13.80 8.60 -9.26
C PRO A 325 13.69 7.14 -9.68
N PHE A 326 14.06 6.20 -8.80
CA PHE A 326 13.96 4.77 -9.10
C PHE A 326 12.52 4.36 -9.49
N HIS A 327 11.51 4.88 -8.79
CA HIS A 327 10.10 4.56 -9.05
C HIS A 327 9.61 5.22 -10.34
N VAL A 328 10.04 6.47 -10.58
CA VAL A 328 9.71 7.20 -11.81
C VAL A 328 10.32 6.49 -13.04
N GLU A 329 11.61 6.16 -12.99
CA GLU A 329 12.28 5.39 -14.04
C GLU A 329 11.61 4.05 -14.28
N SER A 330 11.22 3.36 -13.19
CA SER A 330 10.52 2.07 -13.28
C SER A 330 9.14 2.21 -13.93
N ALA A 331 8.40 3.28 -13.65
CA ALA A 331 7.10 3.54 -14.26
C ALA A 331 7.23 3.75 -15.78
N PHE A 332 8.19 4.56 -16.19
CA PHE A 332 8.47 4.77 -17.62
C PHE A 332 8.96 3.48 -18.30
N GLU A 333 9.86 2.73 -17.68
CA GLU A 333 10.33 1.44 -18.23
C GLU A 333 9.20 0.42 -18.33
N TYR A 334 8.34 0.33 -17.30
CA TYR A 334 7.18 -0.56 -17.23
C TYR A 334 6.23 -0.38 -18.43
N VAL A 335 5.92 0.87 -18.76
CA VAL A 335 5.06 1.18 -19.89
C VAL A 335 5.82 1.03 -21.21
N ALA A 336 7.03 1.58 -21.32
CA ALA A 336 7.82 1.56 -22.55
C ALA A 336 8.14 0.15 -23.06
N THR A 337 8.28 -0.83 -22.14
CA THR A 337 8.55 -2.23 -22.47
C THR A 337 7.28 -3.07 -22.63
N GLY A 338 6.11 -2.50 -22.36
CA GLY A 338 4.85 -3.23 -22.33
C GLY A 338 4.79 -4.26 -21.20
N ALA A 339 5.62 -4.10 -20.16
CA ALA A 339 5.70 -5.04 -19.02
C ALA A 339 4.35 -5.14 -18.27
N TYR A 340 3.55 -4.07 -18.26
CA TYR A 340 2.21 -4.04 -17.66
C TYR A 340 1.24 -5.09 -18.25
N ARG A 341 1.51 -5.60 -19.46
CA ARG A 341 0.70 -6.65 -20.09
C ARG A 341 0.99 -8.04 -19.53
N ARG A 342 2.24 -8.27 -19.05
CA ARG A 342 2.70 -9.55 -18.51
C ARG A 342 2.65 -9.60 -16.99
N GLU A 343 2.96 -8.49 -16.34
CA GLU A 343 2.90 -8.31 -14.89
C GLU A 343 2.04 -7.08 -14.59
N PRO A 344 0.73 -7.26 -14.38
CA PRO A 344 -0.18 -6.16 -14.15
C PRO A 344 -0.01 -5.50 -12.77
N GLN A 345 0.75 -6.12 -11.85
CA GLN A 345 1.00 -5.58 -10.52
C GLN A 345 2.36 -4.86 -10.47
N PHE A 346 2.32 -3.55 -10.44
CA PHE A 346 3.53 -2.72 -10.51
C PHE A 346 4.52 -2.98 -9.36
N GLN A 347 4.05 -3.31 -8.15
CA GLN A 347 4.95 -3.63 -7.03
C GLN A 347 5.80 -4.89 -7.30
N ARG A 348 5.24 -5.92 -7.96
CA ARG A 348 6.02 -7.10 -8.38
C ARG A 348 7.03 -6.74 -9.44
N TYR A 349 6.64 -5.92 -10.39
CA TYR A 349 7.57 -5.40 -11.41
C TYR A 349 8.74 -4.63 -10.77
N LEU A 350 8.46 -3.76 -9.78
CA LEU A 350 9.49 -3.00 -9.04
C LEU A 350 10.47 -3.93 -8.35
N GLN A 351 9.99 -4.95 -7.64
CA GLN A 351 10.83 -5.93 -6.96
C GLN A 351 11.72 -6.67 -7.95
N ALA A 352 11.14 -7.23 -9.01
CA ALA A 352 11.90 -7.94 -10.04
C ALA A 352 12.92 -7.02 -10.76
N ARG A 353 12.58 -5.75 -10.99
CA ARG A 353 13.50 -4.77 -11.53
C ARG A 353 14.66 -4.49 -10.58
N ALA A 354 14.36 -4.32 -9.29
CA ALA A 354 15.38 -4.09 -8.29
C ALA A 354 16.36 -5.27 -8.17
N GLU A 355 15.86 -6.50 -8.22
CA GLU A 355 16.68 -7.72 -8.21
C GLU A 355 17.60 -7.77 -9.43
N ARG A 356 17.06 -7.62 -10.63
CA ARG A 356 17.88 -7.60 -11.87
C ARG A 356 18.99 -6.54 -11.84
N LEU A 357 18.70 -5.37 -11.27
CA LEU A 357 19.72 -4.31 -11.18
C LEU A 357 20.81 -4.65 -10.14
N ARG A 358 20.45 -5.28 -9.01
CA ARG A 358 21.42 -5.76 -8.03
C ARG A 358 22.31 -6.86 -8.59
N GLU A 359 21.73 -7.82 -9.29
CA GLU A 359 22.47 -8.89 -10.00
C GLU A 359 23.45 -8.33 -11.04
N ALA A 360 23.07 -7.23 -11.68
CA ALA A 360 23.93 -6.50 -12.62
C ALA A 360 24.94 -5.57 -11.92
N GLY A 361 25.09 -5.64 -10.59
CA GLY A 361 26.05 -4.83 -9.82
C GLY A 361 25.70 -3.34 -9.77
N LYS A 362 24.48 -2.94 -10.11
CA LYS A 362 24.07 -1.53 -10.08
C LYS A 362 23.55 -1.16 -8.69
N PRO A 363 24.05 -0.05 -8.09
CA PRO A 363 23.53 0.40 -6.81
C PRO A 363 22.08 0.82 -6.96
N ILE A 364 21.22 0.34 -6.04
CA ILE A 364 19.82 0.73 -5.96
C ILE A 364 19.61 1.43 -4.64
N ASP A 365 19.14 2.65 -4.72
CA ASP A 365 18.65 3.39 -3.58
C ASP A 365 17.15 3.66 -3.80
N LEU A 366 16.31 3.04 -2.98
CA LEU A 366 14.86 3.23 -3.04
C LEU A 366 14.44 4.59 -2.46
N TRP A 367 15.35 5.28 -1.76
CA TRP A 367 15.09 6.55 -1.08
C TRP A 367 15.63 7.78 -1.82
N ARG A 368 16.61 7.59 -2.70
CA ARG A 368 17.30 8.68 -3.41
C ARG A 368 17.08 8.67 -4.91
#